data_7d75a99c1bae9f3400849d4901c96e36
#
_entry.id   7d75a99c1bae9f3400849d4901c96e36
#
_cell.length_a   1.000
_cell.length_b   1.000
_cell.length_c   1.000
_cell.angle_alpha   90.00
_cell.angle_beta   90.00
_cell.angle_gamma   90.00
#
_symmetry.space_group_name_H-M   'P 1'
#
loop_
_entity.id
_entity.type
_entity.pdbx_description
1 polymer ?
#
loop_
_entity_poly.entity_id
_entity_poly.type
_entity_poly.pdbx_seq_one_letter_code
_entity_poly.pdbx_strand_id
1 'polypeptide(L)'
;MFFLYQLVLTIIIFFSPVIILIRIVKDKEHKTRFFEKFSIFSKKRNKGKLIWFHGASVGELLSIIPLIENYEKDKSINQILVTSSTLSSSKVLKKFKLKKTIHQFYPIDHFLFTKKFLEYWKPNLAIFIDSEIWPNMFDELEKKKISLILLNARITKKTFLRWLMLKNFSQKVFGKISIAYPQNQETKYFLKKLKVKKIKTIGNLKFAERDNRVMNRLNIKFKNRKIWIASSTHSDEEIFCAKTHIELKKKIKNLLTILIPRHIHRAKEIKSELEALNLNTISRSSNKKNLKNADIYIVDTFGETKKFHRIGYSVFIGGSIINRGGQNPLEAARFGAKILHGPNIDNFKDVYKSLESLKISKKITTSKELASAIVFKRNKKLGDKIKKIGVKILKETINDLDRLIKNEFKKT
;
A
#
# COMPACT_ATOMS: atom_id res chain seq x y z
N MET A 1 15.60 24.83 14.92
CA MET A 1 14.70 23.70 14.51
C MET A 1 15.46 22.41 14.26
N PHE A 2 16.58 22.40 13.47
CA PHE A 2 17.38 21.17 13.29
C PHE A 2 17.94 20.66 14.63
N PHE A 3 18.45 21.53 15.47
CA PHE A 3 18.92 21.19 16.82
C PHE A 3 17.79 20.58 17.69
N LEU A 4 16.61 21.20 17.70
CA LEU A 4 15.47 20.67 18.45
C LEU A 4 15.04 19.27 17.93
N TYR A 5 15.07 19.08 16.62
CA TYR A 5 14.80 17.76 16.01
C TYR A 5 15.82 16.72 16.49
N GLN A 6 17.12 17.06 16.52
CA GLN A 6 18.16 16.19 17.05
C GLN A 6 17.97 15.87 18.53
N LEU A 7 17.65 16.88 19.35
CA LEU A 7 17.42 16.70 20.78
C LEU A 7 16.27 15.71 21.04
N VAL A 8 15.14 15.89 20.35
CA VAL A 8 13.99 14.96 20.45
C VAL A 8 14.38 13.54 20.04
N LEU A 9 15.12 13.37 18.95
CA LEU A 9 15.57 12.06 18.51
C LEU A 9 16.55 11.42 19.51
N THR A 10 17.45 12.18 20.11
CA THR A 10 18.38 11.68 21.14
C THR A 10 17.60 11.14 22.34
N ILE A 11 16.56 11.87 22.80
CA ILE A 11 15.67 11.41 23.87
C ILE A 11 14.96 10.10 23.46
N ILE A 12 14.42 10.03 22.24
CA ILE A 12 13.77 8.81 21.72
C ILE A 12 14.75 7.63 21.71
N ILE A 13 16.00 7.86 21.32
CA ILE A 13 17.05 6.82 21.30
C ILE A 13 17.34 6.33 22.72
N PHE A 14 17.44 7.23 23.68
CA PHE A 14 17.66 6.86 25.09
C PHE A 14 16.57 5.89 25.59
N PHE A 15 15.32 6.14 25.24
CA PHE A 15 14.20 5.26 25.61
C PHE A 15 13.96 4.09 24.63
N SER A 16 14.71 4.02 23.52
CA SER A 16 14.48 3.03 22.47
C SER A 16 14.61 1.56 22.93
N PRO A 17 15.47 1.17 23.89
CA PRO A 17 15.52 -0.21 24.37
C PRO A 17 14.18 -0.67 24.96
N VAL A 18 13.55 0.18 25.77
CA VAL A 18 12.25 -0.11 26.38
C VAL A 18 11.15 -0.17 25.31
N ILE A 19 11.14 0.81 24.40
CA ILE A 19 10.18 0.84 23.29
C ILE A 19 10.28 -0.42 22.43
N ILE A 20 11.49 -0.85 22.10
CA ILE A 20 11.74 -2.04 21.28
C ILE A 20 11.31 -3.30 22.02
N LEU A 21 11.62 -3.42 23.30
CA LEU A 21 11.19 -4.56 24.12
C LEU A 21 9.66 -4.70 24.11
N ILE A 22 8.93 -3.61 24.40
CA ILE A 22 7.47 -3.60 24.34
C ILE A 22 6.96 -4.01 22.95
N ARG A 23 7.62 -3.56 21.88
CA ARG A 23 7.23 -3.88 20.50
C ARG A 23 7.51 -5.34 20.16
N ILE A 24 8.59 -5.94 20.70
CA ILE A 24 8.92 -7.37 20.54
C ILE A 24 7.86 -8.23 21.23
N VAL A 25 7.50 -7.90 22.49
CA VAL A 25 6.45 -8.60 23.24
C VAL A 25 5.09 -8.54 22.52
N LYS A 26 4.78 -7.41 21.88
CA LYS A 26 3.55 -7.23 21.08
C LYS A 26 3.65 -7.77 19.63
N ASP A 27 4.66 -8.57 19.28
CA ASP A 27 4.92 -9.05 17.91
C ASP A 27 4.89 -7.96 16.81
N LYS A 28 5.25 -6.73 17.18
CA LYS A 28 5.32 -5.57 16.26
C LYS A 28 6.75 -5.27 15.81
N GLU A 29 7.74 -6.01 16.33
CA GLU A 29 9.16 -5.84 15.99
C GLU A 29 9.82 -7.20 15.71
N HIS A 30 10.91 -7.18 14.90
CA HIS A 30 11.65 -8.41 14.58
C HIS A 30 12.61 -8.76 15.73
N LYS A 31 12.49 -9.97 16.29
CA LYS A 31 13.20 -10.39 17.50
C LYS A 31 14.74 -10.31 17.39
N THR A 32 15.28 -10.52 16.20
CA THR A 32 16.75 -10.57 15.99
C THR A 32 17.28 -9.44 15.08
N ARG A 33 16.43 -8.82 14.23
CA ARG A 33 16.87 -7.83 13.26
C ARG A 33 16.57 -6.37 13.65
N PHE A 34 16.06 -6.13 14.84
CA PHE A 34 15.79 -4.77 15.31
C PHE A 34 17.07 -3.91 15.39
N PHE A 35 18.24 -4.53 15.59
CA PHE A 35 19.53 -3.85 15.59
C PHE A 35 19.83 -3.10 14.28
N GLU A 36 19.21 -3.51 13.16
CA GLU A 36 19.38 -2.82 11.89
C GLU A 36 18.93 -1.34 11.97
N LYS A 37 17.99 -1.02 12.87
CA LYS A 37 17.54 0.35 13.14
C LYS A 37 18.60 1.24 13.76
N PHE A 38 19.62 0.65 14.36
CA PHE A 38 20.81 1.33 14.90
C PHE A 38 22.01 1.25 13.95
N SER A 39 21.75 0.94 12.67
CA SER A 39 22.81 0.75 11.65
C SER A 39 23.82 -0.34 12.03
N ILE A 40 23.35 -1.42 12.64
CA ILE A 40 24.07 -2.67 12.80
C ILE A 40 23.57 -3.61 11.68
N PHE A 41 24.45 -3.97 10.75
CA PHE A 41 24.06 -4.58 9.49
C PHE A 41 24.01 -6.10 9.59
N SER A 42 22.88 -6.69 9.20
CA SER A 42 22.70 -8.15 9.08
C SER A 42 22.90 -8.65 7.65
N LYS A 43 23.08 -7.74 6.69
CA LYS A 43 23.20 -8.04 5.27
C LYS A 43 24.49 -7.46 4.70
N LYS A 44 25.09 -8.18 3.75
CA LYS A 44 26.35 -7.78 3.12
C LYS A 44 26.12 -6.81 1.96
N ARG A 45 26.94 -5.79 1.87
CA ARG A 45 27.06 -4.91 0.71
C ARG A 45 27.91 -5.59 -0.37
N ASN A 46 27.35 -5.81 -1.55
CA ASN A 46 28.09 -6.34 -2.70
C ASN A 46 28.86 -5.22 -3.40
N LYS A 47 30.01 -5.52 -4.00
CA LYS A 47 30.74 -4.55 -4.85
C LYS A 47 29.87 -4.11 -6.04
N GLY A 48 30.13 -2.89 -6.56
CA GLY A 48 29.48 -2.35 -7.76
C GLY A 48 28.27 -1.43 -7.46
N LYS A 49 27.42 -1.22 -8.46
CA LYS A 49 26.33 -0.24 -8.43
C LYS A 49 25.16 -0.70 -7.60
N LEU A 50 24.68 0.18 -6.68
CA LEU A 50 23.56 -0.07 -5.80
C LEU A 50 22.49 1.01 -5.95
N ILE A 51 21.24 0.59 -6.14
CA ILE A 51 20.07 1.46 -6.04
C ILE A 51 19.36 1.16 -4.73
N TRP A 52 18.98 2.20 -4.00
CA TRP A 52 18.28 2.09 -2.73
C TRP A 52 16.86 2.59 -2.84
N PHE A 53 15.88 1.73 -2.48
CA PHE A 53 14.46 2.06 -2.33
C PHE A 53 14.09 2.07 -0.84
N HIS A 54 13.36 3.10 -0.42
CA HIS A 54 12.79 3.16 0.93
C HIS A 54 11.29 3.37 0.87
N GLY A 55 10.54 2.48 1.57
CA GLY A 55 9.11 2.61 1.77
C GLY A 55 8.71 1.97 3.10
N ALA A 56 8.00 2.70 3.97
CA ALA A 56 7.72 2.26 5.32
C ALA A 56 6.71 1.11 5.39
N SER A 57 5.68 1.15 4.55
CA SER A 57 4.51 0.26 4.62
C SER A 57 4.48 -0.82 3.54
N VAL A 58 3.66 -1.85 3.79
CA VAL A 58 3.37 -2.92 2.80
C VAL A 58 2.84 -2.34 1.48
N GLY A 59 1.94 -1.35 1.56
CA GLY A 59 1.33 -0.75 0.35
C GLY A 59 2.34 0.02 -0.50
N GLU A 60 3.28 0.73 0.14
CA GLU A 60 4.36 1.44 -0.54
C GLU A 60 5.29 0.45 -1.25
N LEU A 61 5.73 -0.61 -0.55
CA LEU A 61 6.59 -1.62 -1.15
C LEU A 61 5.91 -2.33 -2.33
N LEU A 62 4.62 -2.73 -2.20
CA LEU A 62 3.89 -3.38 -3.29
C LEU A 62 3.77 -2.48 -4.52
N SER A 63 3.68 -1.17 -4.35
CA SER A 63 3.60 -0.23 -5.48
C SER A 63 4.87 -0.16 -6.33
N ILE A 64 6.03 -0.50 -5.74
CA ILE A 64 7.35 -0.46 -6.42
C ILE A 64 7.87 -1.84 -6.83
N ILE A 65 7.22 -2.94 -6.43
CA ILE A 65 7.65 -4.28 -6.86
C ILE A 65 7.84 -4.37 -8.39
N PRO A 66 6.94 -3.85 -9.24
CA PRO A 66 7.14 -3.90 -10.68
C PRO A 66 8.41 -3.17 -11.18
N LEU A 67 8.83 -2.12 -10.47
CA LEU A 67 10.09 -1.42 -10.75
C LEU A 67 11.28 -2.27 -10.31
N ILE A 68 11.24 -2.84 -9.11
CA ILE A 68 12.28 -3.72 -8.59
C ILE A 68 12.45 -4.93 -9.52
N GLU A 69 11.37 -5.59 -9.95
CA GLU A 69 11.41 -6.71 -10.90
C GLU A 69 12.03 -6.32 -12.24
N ASN A 70 11.85 -5.07 -12.68
CA ASN A 70 12.51 -4.56 -13.88
C ASN A 70 14.03 -4.42 -13.65
N TYR A 71 14.44 -3.81 -12.54
CA TYR A 71 15.86 -3.59 -12.22
C TYR A 71 16.60 -4.86 -11.79
N GLU A 72 15.91 -5.88 -11.33
CA GLU A 72 16.49 -7.22 -11.14
C GLU A 72 17.12 -7.79 -12.42
N LYS A 73 16.59 -7.41 -13.58
CA LYS A 73 17.04 -7.87 -14.90
C LYS A 73 18.18 -7.02 -15.48
N ASP A 74 18.38 -5.82 -14.96
CA ASP A 74 19.42 -4.89 -15.45
C ASP A 74 20.80 -5.35 -14.98
N LYS A 75 21.66 -5.70 -15.95
CA LYS A 75 23.03 -6.16 -15.68
C LYS A 75 23.94 -5.07 -15.11
N SER A 76 23.65 -3.80 -15.32
CA SER A 76 24.42 -2.67 -14.79
C SER A 76 24.22 -2.47 -13.29
N ILE A 77 23.18 -3.04 -12.71
CA ILE A 77 22.85 -2.96 -11.27
C ILE A 77 23.31 -4.23 -10.58
N ASN A 78 24.24 -4.09 -9.63
CA ASN A 78 24.78 -5.23 -8.88
C ASN A 78 23.93 -5.60 -7.66
N GLN A 79 23.31 -4.60 -7.03
CA GLN A 79 22.50 -4.82 -5.83
C GLN A 79 21.35 -3.80 -5.74
N ILE A 80 20.21 -4.25 -5.26
CA ILE A 80 19.08 -3.40 -4.93
C ILE A 80 18.84 -3.51 -3.42
N LEU A 81 18.95 -2.38 -2.72
CA LEU A 81 18.62 -2.30 -1.31
C LEU A 81 17.17 -1.81 -1.17
N VAL A 82 16.36 -2.56 -0.44
CA VAL A 82 15.02 -2.13 -0.05
C VAL A 82 14.97 -2.00 1.47
N THR A 83 14.61 -0.82 1.95
CA THR A 83 14.42 -0.61 3.39
C THR A 83 12.95 -0.36 3.73
N SER A 84 12.54 -0.84 4.90
CA SER A 84 11.20 -0.56 5.43
C SER A 84 11.20 -0.46 6.95
N SER A 85 10.09 0.08 7.50
CA SER A 85 9.98 0.35 8.94
C SER A 85 9.19 -0.72 9.70
N THR A 86 8.38 -1.56 9.01
CA THR A 86 7.47 -2.51 9.67
C THR A 86 7.84 -3.98 9.43
N LEU A 87 7.52 -4.83 10.41
CA LEU A 87 7.72 -6.28 10.30
C LEU A 87 6.93 -6.89 9.13
N SER A 88 5.70 -6.44 8.90
CA SER A 88 4.85 -6.90 7.78
C SER A 88 5.45 -6.56 6.42
N SER A 89 6.08 -5.39 6.29
CA SER A 89 6.75 -4.96 5.05
C SER A 89 7.94 -5.88 4.70
N SER A 90 8.73 -6.28 5.71
CA SER A 90 9.86 -7.20 5.50
C SER A 90 9.41 -8.59 5.03
N LYS A 91 8.25 -9.07 5.52
CA LYS A 91 7.67 -10.36 5.11
C LYS A 91 7.14 -10.35 3.67
N VAL A 92 6.70 -9.18 3.16
CA VAL A 92 6.17 -9.06 1.81
C VAL A 92 7.22 -9.33 0.74
N LEU A 93 8.42 -8.78 0.88
CA LEU A 93 9.50 -8.97 -0.10
C LEU A 93 9.92 -10.43 -0.25
N LYS A 94 9.85 -11.23 0.81
CA LYS A 94 10.15 -12.67 0.77
C LYS A 94 9.22 -13.47 -0.17
N LYS A 95 8.06 -12.91 -0.54
CA LYS A 95 7.09 -13.55 -1.45
C LYS A 95 7.47 -13.42 -2.93
N PHE A 96 8.47 -12.61 -3.25
CA PHE A 96 8.94 -12.37 -4.62
C PHE A 96 10.29 -13.06 -4.84
N LYS A 97 10.50 -13.59 -6.05
CA LYS A 97 11.76 -14.24 -6.44
C LYS A 97 12.77 -13.17 -6.88
N LEU A 98 13.37 -12.48 -5.92
CA LEU A 98 14.35 -11.42 -6.13
C LEU A 98 15.74 -11.92 -5.77
N LYS A 99 16.70 -11.81 -6.70
CA LYS A 99 18.07 -12.33 -6.56
C LYS A 99 19.07 -11.26 -6.10
N LYS A 100 18.96 -10.04 -6.66
CA LYS A 100 19.85 -8.91 -6.36
C LYS A 100 19.31 -8.02 -5.25
N THR A 101 18.03 -8.19 -4.89
CA THR A 101 17.33 -7.36 -3.91
C THR A 101 17.47 -7.93 -2.51
N ILE A 102 17.93 -7.10 -1.62
CA ILE A 102 18.01 -7.40 -0.19
C ILE A 102 17.12 -6.43 0.60
N HIS A 103 16.61 -6.91 1.72
CA HIS A 103 15.83 -6.11 2.65
C HIS A 103 16.60 -5.82 3.93
N GLN A 104 16.57 -4.56 4.36
CA GLN A 104 17.02 -4.11 5.67
C GLN A 104 15.99 -3.19 6.32
N PHE A 105 15.90 -3.20 7.66
CA PHE A 105 15.09 -2.19 8.34
C PHE A 105 15.76 -0.83 8.23
N TYR A 106 14.92 0.20 8.01
CA TYR A 106 15.36 1.58 7.93
C TYR A 106 15.94 2.04 9.27
N PRO A 107 17.08 2.74 9.29
CA PRO A 107 17.68 3.23 10.52
C PRO A 107 16.81 4.32 11.17
N ILE A 108 16.92 4.48 12.48
CA ILE A 108 16.37 5.66 13.17
C ILE A 108 17.04 6.89 12.57
N ASP A 109 16.24 7.93 12.25
CA ASP A 109 16.72 9.13 11.54
C ASP A 109 17.60 10.05 12.41
N HIS A 110 18.50 9.47 13.19
CA HIS A 110 19.52 10.19 13.96
C HIS A 110 20.83 10.30 13.15
N PHE A 111 21.52 11.43 13.26
CA PHE A 111 22.69 11.73 12.42
C PHE A 111 23.77 10.65 12.47
N LEU A 112 24.04 10.05 13.64
CA LEU A 112 25.04 8.97 13.78
C LEU A 112 24.64 7.72 12.97
N PHE A 113 23.36 7.33 13.03
CA PHE A 113 22.90 6.11 12.36
C PHE A 113 22.74 6.33 10.87
N THR A 114 22.26 7.49 10.43
CA THR A 114 22.13 7.81 9.00
C THR A 114 23.49 7.92 8.33
N LYS A 115 24.47 8.54 9.00
CA LYS A 115 25.86 8.60 8.53
C LYS A 115 26.46 7.20 8.38
N LYS A 116 26.40 6.37 9.45
CA LYS A 116 26.90 4.99 9.45
C LYS A 116 26.22 4.13 8.39
N PHE A 117 24.90 4.31 8.20
CA PHE A 117 24.15 3.61 7.17
C PHE A 117 24.66 3.92 5.77
N LEU A 118 24.86 5.19 5.43
CA LEU A 118 25.32 5.60 4.12
C LEU A 118 26.81 5.27 3.88
N GLU A 119 27.63 5.25 4.92
CA GLU A 119 29.04 4.81 4.83
C GLU A 119 29.17 3.34 4.52
N TYR A 120 28.25 2.51 5.01
CA TYR A 120 28.24 1.08 4.72
C TYR A 120 27.65 0.77 3.36
N TRP A 121 26.42 1.28 3.09
CA TRP A 121 25.69 0.91 1.89
C TRP A 121 26.15 1.62 0.62
N LYS A 122 26.64 2.86 0.72
CA LYS A 122 27.12 3.69 -0.39
C LYS A 122 26.24 3.58 -1.64
N PRO A 123 24.93 3.92 -1.56
CA PRO A 123 24.05 3.83 -2.70
C PRO A 123 24.42 4.87 -3.76
N ASN A 124 24.30 4.52 -5.04
CA ASN A 124 24.50 5.46 -6.14
C ASN A 124 23.28 6.37 -6.33
N LEU A 125 22.09 5.90 -5.91
CA LEU A 125 20.83 6.62 -6.00
C LEU A 125 19.92 6.18 -4.86
N ALA A 126 19.23 7.14 -4.22
CA ALA A 126 18.22 6.90 -3.18
C ALA A 126 16.82 7.27 -3.70
N ILE A 127 15.87 6.35 -3.58
CA ILE A 127 14.47 6.51 -4.02
C ILE A 127 13.54 6.26 -2.83
N PHE A 128 12.92 7.32 -2.35
CA PHE A 128 11.97 7.30 -1.23
C PHE A 128 10.54 7.33 -1.76
N ILE A 129 9.64 6.62 -1.12
CA ILE A 129 8.29 6.37 -1.62
C ILE A 129 7.24 7.07 -0.76
N ASP A 130 6.21 7.61 -1.40
CA ASP A 130 4.99 8.17 -0.78
C ASP A 130 5.32 9.38 0.12
N SER A 131 5.21 9.26 1.44
CA SER A 131 5.37 10.36 2.41
C SER A 131 6.61 10.23 3.30
N GLU A 132 7.59 9.45 2.86
CA GLU A 132 8.80 9.17 3.62
C GLU A 132 9.80 10.33 3.54
N ILE A 133 9.66 11.28 4.47
CA ILE A 133 10.48 12.48 4.59
C ILE A 133 11.30 12.41 5.86
N TRP A 134 12.61 12.24 5.72
CA TRP A 134 13.55 11.99 6.80
C TRP A 134 14.69 13.02 6.82
N PRO A 135 14.59 14.08 7.66
CA PRO A 135 15.48 15.24 7.60
C PRO A 135 16.96 14.94 7.72
N ASN A 136 17.38 14.07 8.65
CA ASN A 136 18.80 13.72 8.82
C ASN A 136 19.33 12.87 7.67
N MET A 137 18.56 11.89 7.23
CA MET A 137 18.95 11.07 6.07
C MET A 137 19.07 11.93 4.82
N PHE A 138 18.15 12.88 4.61
CA PHE A 138 18.23 13.80 3.47
C PHE A 138 19.44 14.72 3.54
N ASP A 139 19.82 15.15 4.75
CA ASP A 139 21.02 15.95 5.00
C ASP A 139 22.30 15.15 4.66
N GLU A 140 22.38 13.92 5.13
CA GLU A 140 23.53 13.06 4.88
C GLU A 140 23.63 12.62 3.39
N LEU A 141 22.52 12.40 2.70
CA LEU A 141 22.50 12.14 1.25
C LEU A 141 23.06 13.34 0.46
N GLU A 142 22.65 14.56 0.81
CA GLU A 142 23.14 15.79 0.19
C GLU A 142 24.66 15.97 0.43
N LYS A 143 25.13 15.80 1.67
CA LYS A 143 26.57 15.86 2.01
C LYS A 143 27.41 14.87 1.21
N LYS A 144 26.87 13.65 0.99
CA LYS A 144 27.54 12.61 0.20
C LYS A 144 27.28 12.74 -1.31
N LYS A 145 26.62 13.80 -1.76
CA LYS A 145 26.24 14.05 -3.17
C LYS A 145 25.46 12.90 -3.82
N ILE A 146 24.68 12.16 -3.02
CA ILE A 146 23.82 11.08 -3.50
C ILE A 146 22.47 11.69 -3.89
N SER A 147 22.05 11.50 -5.13
CA SER A 147 20.77 12.01 -5.61
C SER A 147 19.59 11.34 -4.90
N LEU A 148 18.66 12.17 -4.43
CA LEU A 148 17.45 11.76 -3.74
C LEU A 148 16.22 11.97 -4.62
N ILE A 149 15.49 10.89 -4.89
CA ILE A 149 14.22 10.89 -5.62
C ILE A 149 13.08 10.63 -4.64
N LEU A 150 12.04 11.46 -4.69
CA LEU A 150 10.78 11.18 -3.99
C LEU A 150 9.75 10.66 -5.01
N LEU A 151 9.54 9.35 -5.02
CA LEU A 151 8.71 8.65 -5.99
C LEU A 151 7.29 8.39 -5.45
N ASN A 152 6.29 8.54 -6.30
CA ASN A 152 4.87 8.40 -5.93
C ASN A 152 4.50 9.27 -4.72
N ALA A 153 5.07 10.47 -4.64
CA ALA A 153 4.97 11.36 -3.50
C ALA A 153 3.52 11.67 -3.13
N ARG A 154 3.22 11.62 -1.83
CA ARG A 154 1.94 11.94 -1.25
C ARG A 154 2.11 12.88 -0.07
N ILE A 155 1.47 14.05 -0.13
CA ILE A 155 1.38 14.97 1.00
C ILE A 155 -0.08 15.32 1.20
N THR A 156 -0.62 15.07 2.39
CA THR A 156 -1.98 15.46 2.74
C THR A 156 -2.03 16.94 3.14
N LYS A 157 -3.18 17.59 3.00
CA LYS A 157 -3.36 18.99 3.44
C LYS A 157 -2.93 19.19 4.90
N LYS A 158 -3.29 18.26 5.79
CA LYS A 158 -2.89 18.30 7.21
C LYS A 158 -1.36 18.25 7.39
N THR A 159 -0.68 17.37 6.66
CA THR A 159 0.79 17.25 6.69
C THR A 159 1.45 18.50 6.09
N PHE A 160 0.92 19.01 4.98
CA PHE A 160 1.40 20.24 4.35
C PHE A 160 1.34 21.44 5.30
N LEU A 161 0.20 21.64 5.97
CA LEU A 161 0.04 22.75 6.93
C LEU A 161 1.04 22.63 8.08
N ARG A 162 1.30 21.42 8.61
CA ARG A 162 2.33 21.21 9.63
C ARG A 162 3.73 21.59 9.15
N TRP A 163 4.08 21.23 7.91
CA TRP A 163 5.36 21.64 7.32
C TRP A 163 5.46 23.15 7.11
N LEU A 164 4.36 23.81 6.77
CA LEU A 164 4.33 25.27 6.63
C LEU A 164 4.57 26.02 7.94
N MET A 165 4.13 25.45 9.07
CA MET A 165 4.43 26.04 10.41
C MET A 165 5.94 26.13 10.67
N LEU A 166 6.72 25.27 10.02
CA LEU A 166 8.18 25.20 10.12
C LEU A 166 8.85 25.62 8.79
N LYS A 167 8.39 26.70 8.16
CA LYS A 167 8.69 27.09 6.79
C LYS A 167 10.18 27.01 6.42
N ASN A 168 11.06 27.62 7.20
CA ASN A 168 12.50 27.62 6.91
C ASN A 168 13.12 26.22 7.02
N PHE A 169 12.65 25.41 7.97
CA PHE A 169 13.11 24.03 8.14
C PHE A 169 12.59 23.14 7.02
N SER A 170 11.30 23.22 6.72
CA SER A 170 10.68 22.43 5.66
C SER A 170 11.31 22.71 4.29
N GLN A 171 11.55 23.97 3.94
CA GLN A 171 12.20 24.33 2.68
C GLN A 171 13.62 23.78 2.57
N LYS A 172 14.39 23.79 3.67
CA LYS A 172 15.73 23.15 3.71
C LYS A 172 15.62 21.65 3.49
N VAL A 173 14.67 20.95 4.12
CA VAL A 173 14.50 19.50 3.99
C VAL A 173 14.03 19.13 2.57
N PHE A 174 12.96 19.75 2.09
CA PHE A 174 12.40 19.44 0.77
C PHE A 174 13.29 19.92 -0.38
N GLY A 175 14.07 20.98 -0.20
CA GLY A 175 15.04 21.46 -1.17
C GLY A 175 16.17 20.48 -1.49
N LYS A 176 16.41 19.47 -0.64
CA LYS A 176 17.38 18.38 -0.85
C LYS A 176 16.87 17.30 -1.83
N ILE A 177 15.58 17.26 -2.10
CA ILE A 177 14.98 16.34 -3.07
C ILE A 177 15.38 16.78 -4.47
N SER A 178 16.13 15.94 -5.18
CA SER A 178 16.62 16.21 -6.55
C SER A 178 15.45 16.26 -7.54
N ILE A 179 14.53 15.31 -7.43
CA ILE A 179 13.30 15.27 -8.23
C ILE A 179 12.18 14.55 -7.46
N ALA A 180 10.94 15.06 -7.57
CA ALA A 180 9.77 14.42 -7.00
C ALA A 180 8.73 14.07 -8.07
N TYR A 181 8.09 12.91 -7.90
CA TYR A 181 7.00 12.40 -8.73
C TYR A 181 5.72 12.33 -7.90
N PRO A 182 4.92 13.40 -7.85
CA PRO A 182 3.67 13.43 -7.10
C PRO A 182 2.62 12.51 -7.74
N GLN A 183 1.86 11.81 -6.89
CA GLN A 183 0.77 10.95 -7.35
C GLN A 183 -0.47 11.72 -7.82
N ASN A 184 -0.60 13.02 -7.46
CA ASN A 184 -1.74 13.88 -7.80
C ASN A 184 -1.35 15.37 -7.87
N GLN A 185 -2.28 16.20 -8.37
CA GLN A 185 -2.06 17.63 -8.54
C GLN A 185 -1.98 18.39 -7.21
N GLU A 186 -2.71 17.95 -6.18
CA GLU A 186 -2.66 18.56 -4.85
C GLU A 186 -1.25 18.43 -4.24
N THR A 187 -0.69 17.21 -4.26
CA THR A 187 0.68 16.99 -3.80
C THR A 187 1.69 17.74 -4.64
N LYS A 188 1.49 17.84 -5.97
CA LYS A 188 2.36 18.65 -6.84
C LYS A 188 2.39 20.11 -6.37
N TYR A 189 1.23 20.69 -6.09
CA TYR A 189 1.12 22.05 -5.56
C TYR A 189 1.86 22.20 -4.23
N PHE A 190 1.69 21.27 -3.30
CA PHE A 190 2.35 21.32 -2.00
C PHE A 190 3.88 21.21 -2.11
N LEU A 191 4.38 20.30 -2.93
CA LEU A 191 5.81 20.14 -3.16
C LEU A 191 6.44 21.41 -3.77
N LYS A 192 5.73 22.09 -4.68
CA LYS A 192 6.17 23.38 -5.23
C LYS A 192 6.28 24.45 -4.13
N LYS A 193 5.29 24.54 -3.24
CA LYS A 193 5.31 25.46 -2.09
C LYS A 193 6.41 25.14 -1.09
N LEU A 194 6.76 23.87 -0.93
CA LEU A 194 7.86 23.39 -0.08
C LEU A 194 9.23 23.47 -0.76
N LYS A 195 9.32 24.07 -1.97
CA LYS A 195 10.58 24.35 -2.69
C LYS A 195 11.34 23.11 -3.17
N VAL A 196 10.64 22.04 -3.55
CA VAL A 196 11.27 20.92 -4.27
C VAL A 196 11.80 21.41 -5.63
N LYS A 197 13.04 21.08 -5.96
CA LYS A 197 13.79 21.61 -7.13
C LYS A 197 13.13 21.22 -8.47
N LYS A 198 12.83 19.93 -8.65
CA LYS A 198 12.23 19.40 -9.88
C LYS A 198 11.00 18.56 -9.55
N ILE A 199 9.90 18.78 -10.25
CA ILE A 199 8.64 18.04 -10.04
C ILE A 199 8.13 17.57 -11.39
N LYS A 200 7.94 16.25 -11.54
CA LYS A 200 7.43 15.64 -12.76
C LYS A 200 6.21 14.77 -12.45
N THR A 201 5.10 15.00 -13.14
CA THR A 201 3.88 14.22 -12.94
C THR A 201 3.81 13.10 -13.97
N ILE A 202 3.84 11.84 -13.51
CA ILE A 202 3.67 10.65 -14.35
C ILE A 202 2.33 9.96 -14.03
N GLY A 203 1.94 9.94 -12.76
CA GLY A 203 0.73 9.31 -12.26
C GLY A 203 0.98 8.51 -10.99
N ASN A 204 -0.06 7.82 -10.52
CA ASN A 204 0.01 7.07 -9.27
C ASN A 204 0.44 5.62 -9.52
N LEU A 205 1.61 5.22 -9.01
CA LEU A 205 2.17 3.86 -9.14
C LEU A 205 1.29 2.76 -8.54
N LYS A 206 0.34 3.08 -7.67
CA LYS A 206 -0.65 2.11 -7.19
C LYS A 206 -1.46 1.50 -8.34
N PHE A 207 -1.63 2.22 -9.46
CA PHE A 207 -2.23 1.65 -10.67
C PHE A 207 -1.33 0.63 -11.38
N ALA A 208 -0.01 0.69 -11.18
CA ALA A 208 0.96 -0.18 -11.83
C ALA A 208 1.17 -1.53 -11.13
N GLU A 209 0.65 -1.71 -9.91
CA GLU A 209 0.76 -2.96 -9.18
C GLU A 209 0.32 -4.14 -10.03
N ARG A 210 1.25 -5.08 -10.30
CA ARG A 210 0.99 -6.27 -11.10
C ARG A 210 0.58 -7.44 -10.22
N ASP A 211 -0.30 -8.25 -10.75
CA ASP A 211 -0.63 -9.53 -10.16
C ASP A 211 0.13 -10.64 -10.88
N ASN A 212 1.43 -10.73 -10.60
CA ASN A 212 2.31 -11.73 -11.23
C ASN A 212 2.22 -13.11 -10.57
N ARG A 213 1.36 -13.28 -9.57
CA ARG A 213 1.19 -14.57 -8.91
C ARG A 213 0.25 -15.45 -9.73
N VAL A 214 0.69 -16.66 -10.06
CA VAL A 214 -0.20 -17.72 -10.51
C VAL A 214 -1.24 -17.95 -9.41
N MET A 215 -2.43 -17.41 -9.59
CA MET A 215 -3.53 -17.63 -8.67
C MET A 215 -4.15 -18.98 -8.96
N ASN A 216 -3.93 -19.96 -8.09
CA ASN A 216 -4.68 -21.20 -8.14
C ASN A 216 -6.18 -20.88 -8.13
N ARG A 217 -6.93 -21.62 -8.96
CA ARG A 217 -8.40 -21.46 -8.99
C ARG A 217 -8.99 -21.77 -7.62
N LEU A 218 -10.07 -21.09 -7.27
CA LEU A 218 -10.84 -21.44 -6.08
C LEU A 218 -11.44 -22.82 -6.30
N ASN A 219 -11.16 -23.77 -5.38
CA ASN A 219 -11.78 -25.10 -5.36
C ASN A 219 -13.20 -25.07 -4.76
N ILE A 220 -13.99 -24.05 -5.13
CA ILE A 220 -15.37 -23.86 -4.66
C ILE A 220 -16.25 -23.65 -5.88
N LYS A 221 -17.34 -24.41 -5.95
CA LYS A 221 -18.34 -24.28 -7.02
C LYS A 221 -19.45 -23.33 -6.55
N PHE A 222 -19.51 -22.14 -7.13
CA PHE A 222 -20.57 -21.16 -6.91
C PHE A 222 -21.69 -21.29 -7.96
N LYS A 223 -22.15 -22.53 -8.27
CA LYS A 223 -23.10 -22.79 -9.34
C LYS A 223 -24.33 -21.87 -9.25
N ASN A 224 -24.59 -21.10 -10.32
CA ASN A 224 -25.76 -20.26 -10.53
C ASN A 224 -26.05 -19.23 -9.42
N ARG A 225 -25.05 -18.86 -8.59
CA ARG A 225 -25.22 -17.85 -7.54
C ARG A 225 -24.93 -16.44 -8.08
N LYS A 226 -25.77 -15.50 -7.70
CA LYS A 226 -25.52 -14.07 -7.87
C LYS A 226 -24.61 -13.59 -6.74
N ILE A 227 -23.36 -13.25 -7.07
CA ILE A 227 -22.30 -12.99 -6.08
C ILE A 227 -21.95 -11.50 -6.06
N TRP A 228 -21.97 -10.91 -4.89
CA TRP A 228 -21.30 -9.66 -4.62
C TRP A 228 -20.38 -9.83 -3.42
N ILE A 229 -19.41 -8.90 -3.24
CA ILE A 229 -18.34 -9.03 -2.26
C ILE A 229 -18.33 -7.81 -1.36
N ALA A 230 -18.23 -8.03 -0.05
CA ALA A 230 -17.85 -7.05 0.95
C ALA A 230 -16.39 -7.32 1.35
N SER A 231 -15.48 -6.44 0.97
CA SER A 231 -14.03 -6.67 1.07
C SER A 231 -13.37 -5.74 2.07
N SER A 232 -12.54 -6.32 2.94
CA SER A 232 -11.79 -5.59 3.98
C SER A 232 -12.70 -4.82 4.94
N THR A 233 -13.78 -5.46 5.35
CA THR A 233 -14.77 -4.89 6.28
C THR A 233 -14.20 -4.78 7.69
N HIS A 234 -14.71 -3.83 8.43
CA HIS A 234 -14.42 -3.58 9.84
C HIS A 234 -15.69 -3.68 10.67
N SER A 235 -15.57 -3.60 12.00
CA SER A 235 -16.72 -3.54 12.91
C SER A 235 -17.79 -2.57 12.40
N ASP A 236 -19.04 -2.91 12.53
CA ASP A 236 -20.24 -2.23 12.05
C ASP A 236 -20.49 -2.34 10.53
N GLU A 237 -19.43 -2.50 9.71
CA GLU A 237 -19.60 -2.68 8.26
C GLU A 237 -20.09 -4.06 7.90
N GLU A 238 -19.82 -5.08 8.72
CA GLU A 238 -20.34 -6.44 8.54
C GLU A 238 -21.87 -6.47 8.66
N ILE A 239 -22.42 -5.83 9.68
CA ILE A 239 -23.88 -5.66 9.88
C ILE A 239 -24.50 -4.80 8.77
N PHE A 240 -23.81 -3.74 8.35
CA PHE A 240 -24.23 -2.92 7.21
C PHE A 240 -24.36 -3.76 5.93
N CYS A 241 -23.40 -4.66 5.67
CA CYS A 241 -23.43 -5.58 4.54
C CYS A 241 -24.50 -6.66 4.69
N ALA A 242 -24.76 -7.15 5.90
CA ALA A 242 -25.84 -8.09 6.19
C ALA A 242 -27.22 -7.49 5.89
N LYS A 243 -27.48 -6.26 6.35
CA LYS A 243 -28.72 -5.53 6.01
C LYS A 243 -28.86 -5.35 4.49
N THR A 244 -27.76 -5.10 3.78
CA THR A 244 -27.74 -5.04 2.32
C THR A 244 -28.11 -6.38 1.69
N HIS A 245 -27.58 -7.51 2.22
CA HIS A 245 -27.92 -8.85 1.76
C HIS A 245 -29.41 -9.14 1.93
N ILE A 246 -29.96 -8.87 3.11
CA ILE A 246 -31.37 -9.07 3.42
C ILE A 246 -32.26 -8.30 2.42
N GLU A 247 -31.91 -7.05 2.14
CA GLU A 247 -32.67 -6.23 1.19
C GLU A 247 -32.61 -6.79 -0.24
N LEU A 248 -31.45 -7.23 -0.70
CA LEU A 248 -31.27 -7.86 -2.01
C LEU A 248 -31.99 -9.23 -2.12
N LYS A 249 -32.01 -10.02 -1.04
CA LYS A 249 -32.58 -11.37 -1.01
C LYS A 249 -34.07 -11.35 -1.25
N LYS A 250 -34.77 -10.25 -0.93
CA LYS A 250 -36.21 -10.05 -1.26
C LYS A 250 -36.48 -10.19 -2.77
N LYS A 251 -35.47 -9.82 -3.61
CA LYS A 251 -35.60 -9.83 -5.09
C LYS A 251 -34.78 -10.94 -5.77
N ILE A 252 -33.76 -11.49 -5.08
CA ILE A 252 -32.79 -12.41 -5.67
C ILE A 252 -32.66 -13.66 -4.81
N LYS A 253 -33.37 -14.72 -5.14
CA LYS A 253 -33.39 -15.98 -4.37
C LYS A 253 -32.04 -16.69 -4.29
N ASN A 254 -31.20 -16.63 -5.35
CA ASN A 254 -29.91 -17.32 -5.42
C ASN A 254 -28.71 -16.40 -5.08
N LEU A 255 -28.92 -15.39 -4.23
CA LEU A 255 -27.93 -14.44 -3.79
C LEU A 255 -26.91 -15.07 -2.83
N LEU A 256 -25.62 -14.72 -2.99
CA LEU A 256 -24.54 -15.02 -2.05
C LEU A 256 -23.71 -13.76 -1.82
N THR A 257 -23.51 -13.41 -0.56
CA THR A 257 -22.54 -12.40 -0.17
C THR A 257 -21.25 -13.06 0.27
N ILE A 258 -20.12 -12.67 -0.32
CA ILE A 258 -18.80 -13.07 0.16
C ILE A 258 -18.27 -11.93 1.02
N LEU A 259 -18.05 -12.20 2.30
CA LEU A 259 -17.59 -11.25 3.27
C LEU A 259 -16.13 -11.56 3.62
N ILE A 260 -15.23 -10.60 3.38
CA ILE A 260 -13.78 -10.72 3.62
C ILE A 260 -13.41 -9.69 4.69
N PRO A 261 -13.35 -10.07 5.96
CA PRO A 261 -13.03 -9.14 7.04
C PRO A 261 -11.58 -8.68 6.95
N ARG A 262 -11.31 -7.44 7.35
CA ARG A 262 -9.95 -6.90 7.46
C ARG A 262 -9.13 -7.64 8.51
N HIS A 263 -9.78 -8.08 9.57
CA HIS A 263 -9.20 -8.78 10.70
C HIS A 263 -9.84 -10.17 10.85
N ILE A 264 -9.16 -11.19 10.34
CA ILE A 264 -9.67 -12.58 10.29
C ILE A 264 -9.92 -13.19 11.67
N HIS A 265 -9.26 -12.71 12.72
CA HIS A 265 -9.47 -13.19 14.10
C HIS A 265 -10.88 -12.87 14.62
N ARG A 266 -11.58 -11.87 14.03
CA ARG A 266 -12.98 -11.54 14.36
C ARG A 266 -14.01 -12.47 13.69
N ALA A 267 -13.57 -13.44 12.89
CA ALA A 267 -14.49 -14.25 12.08
C ALA A 267 -15.57 -14.98 12.93
N LYS A 268 -15.23 -15.43 14.14
CA LYS A 268 -16.20 -16.07 15.05
C LYS A 268 -17.26 -15.07 15.56
N GLU A 269 -16.84 -13.89 15.97
CA GLU A 269 -17.69 -12.78 16.40
C GLU A 269 -18.63 -12.38 15.26
N ILE A 270 -18.08 -12.09 14.08
CA ILE A 270 -18.85 -11.75 12.87
C ILE A 270 -19.88 -12.82 12.54
N LYS A 271 -19.50 -14.10 12.63
CA LYS A 271 -20.41 -15.22 12.37
C LYS A 271 -21.59 -15.17 13.32
N SER A 272 -21.37 -15.04 14.63
CA SER A 272 -22.42 -14.95 15.63
C SER A 272 -23.36 -13.75 15.40
N GLU A 273 -22.81 -12.57 15.10
CA GLU A 273 -23.59 -11.37 14.78
C GLU A 273 -24.50 -11.57 13.56
N LEU A 274 -24.01 -12.25 12.53
CA LEU A 274 -24.77 -12.50 11.31
C LEU A 274 -25.85 -13.58 11.49
N GLU A 275 -25.57 -14.62 12.28
CA GLU A 275 -26.52 -15.67 12.62
C GLU A 275 -27.67 -15.15 13.51
N ALA A 276 -27.40 -14.15 14.37
CA ALA A 276 -28.43 -13.45 15.13
C ALA A 276 -29.42 -12.65 14.22
N LEU A 277 -29.03 -12.37 12.98
CA LEU A 277 -29.92 -11.80 11.96
C LEU A 277 -30.65 -12.87 11.10
N ASN A 278 -30.64 -14.12 11.54
CA ASN A 278 -31.19 -15.27 10.82
C ASN A 278 -30.56 -15.51 9.44
N LEU A 279 -29.29 -15.19 9.27
CA LEU A 279 -28.52 -15.45 8.05
C LEU A 279 -27.72 -16.74 8.19
N ASN A 280 -27.83 -17.61 7.18
CA ASN A 280 -27.05 -18.85 7.15
C ASN A 280 -25.61 -18.54 6.71
N THR A 281 -24.66 -18.69 7.63
CA THR A 281 -23.25 -18.35 7.39
C THR A 281 -22.38 -19.60 7.25
N ILE A 282 -21.40 -19.54 6.35
CA ILE A 282 -20.37 -20.57 6.18
C ILE A 282 -18.99 -19.90 6.17
N SER A 283 -18.08 -20.40 7.02
CA SER A 283 -16.69 -19.93 7.04
C SER A 283 -15.83 -20.68 6.05
N ARG A 284 -14.86 -20.00 5.43
CA ARG A 284 -13.89 -20.55 4.49
C ARG A 284 -13.05 -21.66 5.14
N SER A 285 -12.63 -21.49 6.39
CA SER A 285 -11.84 -22.45 7.17
C SER A 285 -12.59 -23.76 7.44
N SER A 286 -13.92 -23.78 7.38
CA SER A 286 -14.73 -25.00 7.57
C SER A 286 -14.59 -26.00 6.42
N ASN A 287 -13.91 -25.63 5.31
CA ASN A 287 -13.73 -26.45 4.11
C ASN A 287 -15.03 -27.00 3.47
N LYS A 288 -16.21 -26.51 3.88
CA LYS A 288 -17.48 -26.89 3.26
C LYS A 288 -17.50 -26.48 1.79
N LYS A 289 -17.68 -27.46 0.88
CA LYS A 289 -17.71 -27.24 -0.58
C LYS A 289 -19.12 -26.92 -1.07
N ASN A 290 -20.15 -27.33 -0.35
CA ASN A 290 -21.54 -27.07 -0.71
C ASN A 290 -22.03 -25.78 -0.05
N LEU A 291 -22.26 -24.76 -0.86
CA LEU A 291 -22.74 -23.45 -0.43
C LEU A 291 -24.21 -23.19 -0.84
N LYS A 292 -24.99 -24.26 -1.15
CA LYS A 292 -26.35 -24.12 -1.71
C LYS A 292 -27.25 -23.24 -0.84
N ASN A 293 -27.18 -23.40 0.46
CA ASN A 293 -28.07 -22.70 1.41
C ASN A 293 -27.37 -21.55 2.15
N ALA A 294 -26.12 -21.22 1.79
CA ALA A 294 -25.42 -20.12 2.44
C ALA A 294 -25.96 -18.76 1.97
N ASP A 295 -26.21 -17.87 2.90
CA ASP A 295 -26.48 -16.45 2.65
C ASP A 295 -25.17 -15.66 2.58
N ILE A 296 -24.31 -15.89 3.55
CA ILE A 296 -23.00 -15.21 3.65
C ILE A 296 -21.88 -16.23 3.77
N TYR A 297 -20.86 -16.06 2.94
CA TYR A 297 -19.62 -16.82 2.99
C TYR A 297 -18.51 -15.96 3.56
N ILE A 298 -18.05 -16.27 4.78
CA ILE A 298 -17.02 -15.54 5.50
C ILE A 298 -15.64 -16.07 5.11
N VAL A 299 -14.78 -15.20 4.56
CA VAL A 299 -13.41 -15.55 4.19
C VAL A 299 -12.48 -15.23 5.36
N ASP A 300 -12.34 -16.18 6.25
CA ASP A 300 -11.50 -16.14 7.46
C ASP A 300 -10.08 -16.68 7.24
N THR A 301 -9.64 -16.71 5.97
CA THR A 301 -8.30 -17.17 5.58
C THR A 301 -7.46 -16.02 5.02
N PHE A 302 -6.15 -16.07 5.26
CA PHE A 302 -5.23 -15.00 4.85
C PHE A 302 -4.78 -15.15 3.39
N GLY A 303 -4.75 -14.03 2.65
CA GLY A 303 -4.11 -13.96 1.32
C GLY A 303 -4.96 -14.40 0.14
N GLU A 304 -6.26 -14.67 0.34
CA GLU A 304 -7.18 -15.13 -0.73
C GLU A 304 -8.05 -14.02 -1.34
N THR A 305 -7.99 -12.79 -0.84
CA THR A 305 -8.84 -11.65 -1.27
C THR A 305 -8.91 -11.50 -2.80
N LYS A 306 -7.77 -11.55 -3.48
CA LYS A 306 -7.71 -11.42 -4.95
C LYS A 306 -8.43 -12.54 -5.68
N LYS A 307 -8.40 -13.77 -5.16
CA LYS A 307 -9.13 -14.90 -5.75
C LYS A 307 -10.63 -14.63 -5.75
N PHE A 308 -11.14 -14.05 -4.66
CA PHE A 308 -12.55 -13.68 -4.54
C PHE A 308 -12.89 -12.46 -5.40
N HIS A 309 -12.06 -11.41 -5.43
CA HIS A 309 -12.28 -10.27 -6.32
C HIS A 309 -12.45 -10.69 -7.79
N ARG A 310 -11.77 -11.78 -8.19
CA ARG A 310 -11.90 -12.34 -9.55
C ARG A 310 -13.28 -12.90 -9.86
N ILE A 311 -14.09 -13.26 -8.89
CA ILE A 311 -15.42 -13.81 -9.10
C ILE A 311 -16.55 -12.84 -8.79
N GLY A 312 -16.32 -11.77 -8.00
CA GLY A 312 -17.30 -10.75 -7.65
C GLY A 312 -17.67 -9.85 -8.82
N TYR A 313 -18.94 -9.51 -8.97
CA TYR A 313 -19.43 -8.55 -9.96
C TYR A 313 -19.41 -7.13 -9.43
N SER A 314 -19.86 -6.94 -8.19
CA SER A 314 -19.76 -5.71 -7.41
C SER A 314 -18.95 -5.99 -6.15
N VAL A 315 -18.10 -5.03 -5.75
CA VAL A 315 -17.27 -5.12 -4.56
C VAL A 315 -17.45 -3.85 -3.73
N PHE A 316 -18.00 -4.01 -2.52
CA PHE A 316 -17.95 -2.99 -1.51
C PHE A 316 -16.59 -3.03 -0.83
N ILE A 317 -15.94 -1.88 -0.72
CA ILE A 317 -14.63 -1.73 -0.08
C ILE A 317 -14.80 -1.13 1.31
N GLY A 318 -14.47 -1.91 2.32
CA GLY A 318 -14.60 -1.54 3.73
C GLY A 318 -13.60 -0.51 4.23
N GLY A 319 -13.74 -0.14 5.51
CA GLY A 319 -13.05 0.99 6.13
C GLY A 319 -13.52 2.32 5.56
N SER A 320 -14.64 2.34 4.85
CA SER A 320 -15.14 3.48 4.11
C SER A 320 -16.47 4.03 4.62
N ILE A 321 -17.30 3.22 5.27
CA ILE A 321 -18.47 3.69 6.03
C ILE A 321 -18.01 4.24 7.37
N ILE A 322 -17.13 3.51 8.05
CA ILE A 322 -16.49 3.97 9.27
C ILE A 322 -15.27 4.84 8.95
N ASN A 323 -14.82 5.63 9.91
CA ASN A 323 -13.69 6.58 9.72
C ASN A 323 -12.32 5.86 9.79
N ARG A 324 -12.02 5.03 8.76
CA ARG A 324 -10.73 4.33 8.58
C ARG A 324 -10.01 4.73 7.29
N GLY A 325 -10.60 5.65 6.50
CA GLY A 325 -9.99 6.21 5.29
C GLY A 325 -10.04 5.29 4.07
N GLY A 326 -10.82 4.20 4.09
CA GLY A 326 -11.00 3.27 2.98
C GLY A 326 -9.78 2.39 2.69
N GLN A 327 -10.04 1.28 1.97
CA GLN A 327 -9.02 0.34 1.51
C GLN A 327 -8.78 0.44 0.00
N ASN A 328 -7.78 -0.28 -0.54
CA ASN A 328 -7.39 -0.22 -1.95
C ASN A 328 -8.47 -0.81 -2.88
N PRO A 329 -9.12 0.01 -3.75
CA PRO A 329 -10.15 -0.48 -4.68
C PRO A 329 -9.59 -1.07 -5.97
N LEU A 330 -8.31 -0.83 -6.28
CA LEU A 330 -7.73 -1.16 -7.58
C LEU A 330 -7.65 -2.66 -7.87
N GLU A 331 -7.49 -3.48 -6.82
CA GLU A 331 -7.46 -4.94 -7.00
C GLU A 331 -8.76 -5.45 -7.62
N ALA A 332 -9.91 -5.04 -7.08
CA ALA A 332 -11.21 -5.44 -7.60
C ALA A 332 -11.54 -4.75 -8.93
N ALA A 333 -11.20 -3.47 -9.07
CA ALA A 333 -11.44 -2.69 -10.28
C ALA A 333 -10.75 -3.27 -11.52
N ARG A 334 -9.52 -3.81 -11.37
CA ARG A 334 -8.78 -4.48 -12.47
C ARG A 334 -9.48 -5.72 -13.02
N PHE A 335 -10.35 -6.35 -12.24
CA PHE A 335 -11.19 -7.47 -12.70
C PHE A 335 -12.50 -7.01 -13.35
N GLY A 336 -12.73 -5.70 -13.47
CA GLY A 336 -13.93 -5.12 -14.06
C GLY A 336 -15.14 -5.16 -13.14
N ALA A 337 -14.93 -5.32 -11.83
CA ALA A 337 -15.99 -5.23 -10.85
C ALA A 337 -16.45 -3.78 -10.64
N LYS A 338 -17.73 -3.56 -10.36
CA LYS A 338 -18.26 -2.28 -9.86
C LYS A 338 -17.77 -2.07 -8.44
N ILE A 339 -17.16 -0.94 -8.17
CA ILE A 339 -16.63 -0.58 -6.85
C ILE A 339 -17.66 0.27 -6.11
N LEU A 340 -17.98 -0.12 -4.87
CA LEU A 340 -18.89 0.59 -3.99
C LEU A 340 -18.14 0.94 -2.70
N HIS A 341 -18.33 2.15 -2.19
CA HIS A 341 -17.60 2.63 -1.02
C HIS A 341 -18.39 3.68 -0.25
N GLY A 342 -18.09 3.81 1.04
CA GLY A 342 -18.60 4.88 1.88
C GLY A 342 -17.92 6.23 1.65
N PRO A 343 -18.25 7.25 2.45
CA PRO A 343 -17.68 8.59 2.32
C PRO A 343 -16.22 8.71 2.75
N ASN A 344 -15.74 7.82 3.63
CA ASN A 344 -14.40 7.91 4.24
C ASN A 344 -13.36 7.17 3.38
N ILE A 345 -12.69 7.90 2.47
CA ILE A 345 -11.77 7.33 1.47
C ILE A 345 -10.40 8.03 1.45
N ASP A 346 -10.01 8.71 2.51
CA ASP A 346 -8.85 9.62 2.54
C ASP A 346 -7.54 8.94 2.15
N ASN A 347 -7.38 7.62 2.46
CA ASN A 347 -6.18 6.86 2.11
C ASN A 347 -6.02 6.65 0.60
N PHE A 348 -7.13 6.69 -0.16
CA PHE A 348 -7.18 6.41 -1.61
C PHE A 348 -8.02 7.43 -2.39
N LYS A 349 -8.23 8.63 -1.85
CA LYS A 349 -9.11 9.67 -2.41
C LYS A 349 -8.92 9.88 -3.91
N ASP A 350 -7.67 10.01 -4.37
CA ASP A 350 -7.37 10.24 -5.78
C ASP A 350 -7.64 9.01 -6.66
N VAL A 351 -7.44 7.82 -6.10
CA VAL A 351 -7.76 6.57 -6.79
C VAL A 351 -9.28 6.47 -6.97
N TYR A 352 -10.06 6.72 -5.92
CA TYR A 352 -11.52 6.72 -6.02
C TYR A 352 -12.04 7.78 -6.99
N LYS A 353 -11.52 9.02 -6.96
CA LYS A 353 -11.86 10.05 -7.94
C LYS A 353 -11.60 9.59 -9.38
N SER A 354 -10.44 8.94 -9.62
CA SER A 354 -10.13 8.41 -10.95
C SER A 354 -11.07 7.27 -11.35
N LEU A 355 -11.47 6.40 -10.42
CA LEU A 355 -12.45 5.34 -10.69
C LEU A 355 -13.85 5.88 -10.92
N GLU A 356 -14.24 6.95 -10.23
CA GLU A 356 -15.53 7.63 -10.37
C GLU A 356 -15.63 8.31 -11.75
N SER A 357 -14.59 9.03 -12.19
CA SER A 357 -14.54 9.62 -13.54
C SER A 357 -14.65 8.58 -14.65
N LEU A 358 -14.23 7.34 -14.38
CA LEU A 358 -14.40 6.19 -15.29
C LEU A 358 -15.75 5.47 -15.09
N LYS A 359 -16.64 5.96 -14.22
CA LYS A 359 -17.93 5.33 -13.86
C LYS A 359 -17.78 3.90 -13.27
N ILE A 360 -16.61 3.59 -12.70
CA ILE A 360 -16.29 2.29 -12.08
C ILE A 360 -16.68 2.27 -10.60
N SER A 361 -16.48 3.38 -9.88
CA SER A 361 -16.87 3.49 -8.47
C SER A 361 -18.13 4.32 -8.27
N LYS A 362 -18.79 4.08 -7.13
CA LYS A 362 -19.94 4.86 -6.66
C LYS A 362 -19.87 4.96 -5.14
N LYS A 363 -20.03 6.18 -4.62
CA LYS A 363 -20.20 6.43 -3.20
C LYS A 363 -21.62 6.02 -2.76
N ILE A 364 -21.73 5.42 -1.59
CA ILE A 364 -22.96 5.03 -0.92
C ILE A 364 -22.89 5.39 0.56
N THR A 365 -24.02 5.59 1.20
CA THR A 365 -24.11 5.98 2.62
C THR A 365 -25.02 5.06 3.43
N THR A 366 -25.95 4.37 2.80
CA THR A 366 -26.92 3.46 3.44
C THR A 366 -26.86 2.06 2.83
N SER A 367 -27.33 1.05 3.60
CA SER A 367 -27.45 -0.33 3.12
C SER A 367 -28.43 -0.47 1.95
N LYS A 368 -29.50 0.36 1.94
CA LYS A 368 -30.46 0.41 0.83
C LYS A 368 -29.83 0.98 -0.45
N GLU A 369 -29.01 2.06 -0.33
CA GLU A 369 -28.25 2.59 -1.46
C GLU A 369 -27.24 1.57 -1.97
N LEU A 370 -26.56 0.85 -1.08
CA LEU A 370 -25.63 -0.22 -1.45
C LEU A 370 -26.38 -1.31 -2.22
N ALA A 371 -27.52 -1.78 -1.74
CA ALA A 371 -28.34 -2.79 -2.40
C ALA A 371 -28.75 -2.35 -3.81
N SER A 372 -29.22 -1.12 -3.98
CA SER A 372 -29.62 -0.58 -5.29
C SER A 372 -28.45 -0.38 -6.27
N ALA A 373 -27.24 -0.17 -5.76
CA ALA A 373 -26.04 0.08 -6.57
C ALA A 373 -25.32 -1.21 -7.01
N ILE A 374 -25.60 -2.35 -6.38
CA ILE A 374 -25.00 -3.64 -6.73
C ILE A 374 -25.51 -4.10 -8.11
N VAL A 375 -24.57 -4.47 -8.98
CA VAL A 375 -24.84 -5.03 -10.29
C VAL A 375 -24.21 -6.42 -10.42
N PHE A 376 -24.82 -7.30 -11.19
CA PHE A 376 -24.35 -8.67 -11.42
C PHE A 376 -23.81 -8.86 -12.84
N LYS A 377 -23.12 -7.83 -13.34
CA LYS A 377 -22.43 -7.84 -14.64
C LYS A 377 -21.06 -7.16 -14.49
N ARG A 378 -20.04 -7.75 -15.09
CA ARG A 378 -18.69 -7.15 -15.13
C ARG A 378 -18.50 -6.30 -16.37
N ASN A 379 -17.73 -5.23 -16.19
CA ASN A 379 -17.24 -4.46 -17.31
C ASN A 379 -15.76 -4.76 -17.57
N LYS A 380 -15.49 -5.83 -18.34
CA LYS A 380 -14.12 -6.24 -18.70
C LYS A 380 -13.34 -5.11 -19.38
N LYS A 381 -13.99 -4.35 -20.27
CA LYS A 381 -13.36 -3.21 -20.99
C LYS A 381 -12.81 -2.17 -20.01
N LEU A 382 -13.56 -1.84 -18.95
CA LEU A 382 -13.11 -0.90 -17.91
C LEU A 382 -11.97 -1.48 -17.06
N GLY A 383 -12.02 -2.77 -16.72
CA GLY A 383 -10.92 -3.45 -16.02
C GLY A 383 -9.61 -3.41 -16.83
N ASP A 384 -9.69 -3.65 -18.12
CA ASP A 384 -8.54 -3.59 -19.02
C ASP A 384 -8.03 -2.14 -19.21
N LYS A 385 -8.91 -1.14 -19.21
CA LYS A 385 -8.52 0.28 -19.19
C LYS A 385 -7.67 0.62 -17.96
N ILE A 386 -8.06 0.13 -16.78
CA ILE A 386 -7.28 0.32 -15.54
C ILE A 386 -5.90 -0.33 -15.66
N LYS A 387 -5.81 -1.56 -16.19
CA LYS A 387 -4.54 -2.25 -16.41
C LYS A 387 -3.64 -1.45 -17.37
N LYS A 388 -4.20 -0.95 -18.49
CA LYS A 388 -3.48 -0.11 -19.47
C LYS A 388 -2.93 1.17 -18.83
N ILE A 389 -3.73 1.86 -18.00
CA ILE A 389 -3.26 3.02 -17.23
C ILE A 389 -2.04 2.65 -16.36
N GLY A 390 -2.13 1.55 -15.63
CA GLY A 390 -1.02 1.06 -14.80
C GLY A 390 0.24 0.74 -15.59
N VAL A 391 0.10 0.06 -16.73
CA VAL A 391 1.24 -0.26 -17.63
C VAL A 391 1.88 1.01 -18.19
N LYS A 392 1.09 2.00 -18.60
CA LYS A 392 1.59 3.29 -19.09
C LYS A 392 2.40 4.01 -18.01
N ILE A 393 1.84 4.17 -16.80
CA ILE A 393 2.51 4.82 -15.66
C ILE A 393 3.83 4.12 -15.35
N LEU A 394 3.83 2.78 -15.30
CA LEU A 394 5.04 2.00 -15.03
C LEU A 394 6.11 2.25 -16.09
N LYS A 395 5.75 2.15 -17.37
CA LYS A 395 6.68 2.36 -18.49
C LYS A 395 7.29 3.76 -18.48
N GLU A 396 6.49 4.79 -18.28
CA GLU A 396 6.97 6.17 -18.20
C GLU A 396 7.88 6.38 -16.98
N THR A 397 7.53 5.77 -15.84
CA THR A 397 8.37 5.82 -14.63
C THR A 397 9.71 5.16 -14.85
N ILE A 398 9.74 3.95 -15.44
CA ILE A 398 10.98 3.23 -15.75
C ILE A 398 11.85 4.07 -16.70
N ASN A 399 11.29 4.54 -17.82
CA ASN A 399 12.05 5.33 -18.80
C ASN A 399 12.70 6.58 -18.19
N ASP A 400 12.03 7.21 -17.24
CA ASP A 400 12.55 8.40 -16.60
C ASP A 400 13.61 8.07 -15.53
N LEU A 401 13.37 7.05 -14.72
CA LEU A 401 14.34 6.57 -13.76
C LEU A 401 15.61 6.02 -14.43
N ASP A 402 15.50 5.32 -15.56
CA ASP A 402 16.66 4.79 -16.32
C ASP A 402 17.59 5.91 -16.75
N ARG A 403 17.05 7.07 -17.19
CA ARG A 403 17.86 8.24 -17.53
C ARG A 403 18.60 8.77 -16.30
N LEU A 404 17.94 8.84 -15.16
CA LEU A 404 18.55 9.31 -13.91
C LEU A 404 19.62 8.32 -13.42
N ILE A 405 19.33 7.03 -13.42
CA ILE A 405 20.25 5.97 -13.02
C ILE A 405 21.52 6.00 -13.89
N LYS A 406 21.36 6.07 -15.22
CA LYS A 406 22.50 6.18 -16.14
C LYS A 406 23.36 7.41 -15.85
N ASN A 407 22.76 8.55 -15.55
CA ASN A 407 23.49 9.76 -15.22
C ASN A 407 24.26 9.63 -13.89
N GLU A 408 23.63 9.03 -12.86
CA GLU A 408 24.29 8.83 -11.57
C GLU A 408 25.43 7.79 -11.65
N PHE A 409 25.27 6.75 -12.47
CA PHE A 409 26.29 5.73 -12.67
C PHE A 409 27.52 6.23 -13.43
N LYS A 410 27.40 7.32 -14.20
CA LYS A 410 28.53 7.98 -14.87
C LYS A 410 29.36 8.85 -13.93
N LYS A 411 28.79 9.28 -12.80
CA LYS A 411 29.49 10.13 -11.81
C LYS A 411 30.39 9.33 -10.87
N THR A 412 30.22 8.03 -10.83
CA THR A 412 30.91 7.07 -9.95
C THR A 412 31.66 6.02 -10.76
#